data_9ed7d3be7e7e62728968a91e4f6bd7a4
#
_entry.id   9ed7d3be7e7e62728968a91e4f6bd7a4
#
_cell.length_a   1.000
_cell.length_b   1.000
_cell.length_c   1.000
_cell.angle_alpha   90.00
_cell.angle_beta   90.00
_cell.angle_gamma   90.00
#
_symmetry.space_group_name_H-M   'P 1'
#
loop_
_entity.id
_entity.type
_entity.pdbx_description
1 polymer ?
#
loop_
_entity_poly.entity_id
_entity_poly.type
_entity_poly.pdbx_seq_one_letter_code
_entity_poly.pdbx_strand_id
1 'polypeptide(L)'
;PEILETCISELISLEDQASQPIKELLECARHIALNIEKVAPLAWEPSYHNRLHISDALTGLTVLLAIERERSGVLDAYWMSLLIFTVTAHDYLHPGGSNTIEFEIESKTLEALDAIWNHFPINEQSKAYIRHLIRHTDPIFVQQNHDLIKNQNFEFNLNWSTVLINESDVLASCTKKFGFELSHQLAEEWRIKDISLHSQVATQQGRKIFLKSVIFSSPASHILKIDQSIQEEILSLN
;
A
#
# COMPACT_ATOMS: atom_id res chain seq x y z
N PRO A 1 1.88 7.23 -13.22
CA PRO A 1 1.37 6.39 -14.33
C PRO A 1 2.39 5.37 -14.82
N GLU A 2 3.64 5.74 -15.10
CA GLU A 2 4.66 4.83 -15.66
C GLU A 2 4.94 3.63 -14.76
N ILE A 3 5.07 3.83 -13.45
CA ILE A 3 5.24 2.74 -12.47
C ILE A 3 4.03 1.80 -12.50
N LEU A 4 2.81 2.35 -12.54
CA LEU A 4 1.60 1.54 -12.62
C LEU A 4 1.60 0.65 -13.87
N GLU A 5 1.93 1.19 -15.05
CA GLU A 5 2.00 0.40 -16.29
C GLU A 5 3.06 -0.69 -16.22
N THR A 6 4.22 -0.41 -15.62
CA THR A 6 5.26 -1.41 -15.38
C THR A 6 4.73 -2.54 -14.49
N CYS A 7 4.08 -2.20 -13.36
CA CYS A 7 3.49 -3.20 -12.46
C CYS A 7 2.43 -4.06 -13.15
N ILE A 8 1.55 -3.44 -13.94
CA ILE A 8 0.52 -4.15 -14.72
C ILE A 8 1.18 -5.12 -15.70
N SER A 9 2.17 -4.66 -16.48
CA SER A 9 2.82 -5.48 -17.51
C SER A 9 3.62 -6.66 -16.93
N GLU A 10 4.19 -6.50 -15.74
CA GLU A 10 4.92 -7.57 -15.04
C GLU A 10 4.00 -8.64 -14.47
N LEU A 11 2.81 -8.28 -14.03
CA LEU A 11 1.93 -9.16 -13.27
C LEU A 11 0.79 -9.77 -14.08
N ILE A 12 0.25 -9.04 -15.06
CA ILE A 12 -1.00 -9.41 -15.76
C ILE A 12 -0.75 -9.52 -17.27
N SER A 13 -1.06 -10.68 -17.85
CA SER A 13 -0.92 -10.89 -19.29
C SER A 13 -1.80 -9.94 -20.11
N LEU A 14 -1.42 -9.65 -21.35
CA LEU A 14 -2.23 -8.81 -22.25
C LEU A 14 -3.63 -9.39 -22.50
N GLU A 15 -3.76 -10.71 -22.51
CA GLU A 15 -5.03 -11.40 -22.66
C GLU A 15 -5.93 -11.14 -21.44
N ASP A 16 -5.38 -11.30 -20.23
CA ASP A 16 -6.11 -11.03 -18.98
C ASP A 16 -6.48 -9.56 -18.85
N GLN A 17 -5.60 -8.63 -19.23
CA GLN A 17 -5.89 -7.18 -19.22
C GLN A 17 -7.08 -6.82 -20.12
N ALA A 18 -7.34 -7.59 -21.18
CA ALA A 18 -8.48 -7.38 -22.08
C ALA A 18 -9.79 -7.98 -21.56
N SER A 19 -9.73 -8.84 -20.55
CA SER A 19 -10.90 -9.53 -19.99
C SER A 19 -11.64 -8.68 -18.96
N GLN A 20 -12.96 -8.86 -18.87
CA GLN A 20 -13.78 -8.30 -17.80
C GLN A 20 -13.77 -9.23 -16.57
N PRO A 21 -13.75 -8.71 -15.34
CA PRO A 21 -13.78 -7.30 -14.92
C PRO A 21 -12.39 -6.66 -14.78
N ILE A 22 -11.30 -7.35 -15.13
CA ILE A 22 -9.90 -6.90 -14.96
C ILE A 22 -9.69 -5.57 -15.71
N LYS A 23 -10.12 -5.51 -16.96
CA LYS A 23 -10.00 -4.31 -17.80
C LYS A 23 -10.57 -3.07 -17.12
N GLU A 24 -11.76 -3.17 -16.56
CA GLU A 24 -12.45 -2.04 -15.89
C GLU A 24 -11.69 -1.56 -14.66
N LEU A 25 -11.14 -2.48 -13.86
CA LEU A 25 -10.31 -2.16 -12.70
C LEU A 25 -9.04 -1.43 -13.11
N LEU A 26 -8.33 -1.94 -14.12
CA LEU A 26 -7.08 -1.36 -14.59
C LEU A 26 -7.30 0.00 -15.27
N GLU A 27 -8.37 0.19 -16.05
CA GLU A 27 -8.73 1.49 -16.65
C GLU A 27 -9.03 2.54 -15.57
N CYS A 28 -9.74 2.16 -14.51
CA CYS A 28 -10.02 3.05 -13.39
C CYS A 28 -8.74 3.36 -12.59
N ALA A 29 -7.86 2.38 -12.33
CA ALA A 29 -6.57 2.61 -11.69
C ALA A 29 -5.69 3.60 -12.49
N ARG A 30 -5.64 3.46 -13.82
CA ARG A 30 -4.97 4.41 -14.73
C ARG A 30 -5.54 5.82 -14.61
N HIS A 31 -6.86 5.93 -14.55
CA HIS A 31 -7.52 7.23 -14.37
C HIS A 31 -7.13 7.89 -13.04
N ILE A 32 -7.12 7.13 -11.94
CA ILE A 32 -6.69 7.61 -10.62
C ILE A 32 -5.23 8.06 -10.65
N ALA A 33 -4.33 7.25 -11.20
CA ALA A 33 -2.91 7.59 -11.30
C ALA A 33 -2.67 8.87 -12.14
N LEU A 34 -3.42 9.07 -13.22
CA LEU A 34 -3.38 10.30 -14.01
C LEU A 34 -3.90 11.51 -13.23
N ASN A 35 -4.94 11.34 -12.40
CA ASN A 35 -5.45 12.42 -11.57
C ASN A 35 -4.44 12.81 -10.48
N ILE A 36 -3.79 11.83 -9.84
CA ILE A 36 -2.71 12.08 -8.87
C ILE A 36 -1.62 12.94 -9.50
N GLU A 37 -1.12 12.57 -10.69
CA GLU A 37 -0.08 13.33 -11.38
C GLU A 37 -0.53 14.74 -11.81
N LYS A 38 -1.80 14.93 -12.15
CA LYS A 38 -2.33 16.25 -12.52
C LYS A 38 -2.49 17.17 -11.31
N VAL A 39 -2.85 16.63 -10.17
CA VAL A 39 -3.14 17.40 -8.95
C VAL A 39 -1.87 17.75 -8.19
N ALA A 40 -0.89 16.85 -8.13
CA ALA A 40 0.33 17.01 -7.37
C ALA A 40 1.07 18.36 -7.58
N PRO A 41 1.26 18.87 -8.81
CA PRO A 41 1.92 20.17 -9.02
C PRO A 41 1.01 21.36 -8.75
N LEU A 42 -0.29 21.19 -8.59
CA LEU A 42 -1.28 22.26 -8.44
C LEU A 42 -1.75 22.48 -7.01
N ALA A 43 -1.58 21.48 -6.16
CA ALA A 43 -2.01 21.49 -4.79
C ALA A 43 -0.87 21.13 -3.85
N TRP A 44 -1.04 21.42 -2.56
CA TRP A 44 -0.11 20.94 -1.54
C TRP A 44 -0.17 19.40 -1.51
N GLU A 45 0.98 18.79 -1.69
CA GLU A 45 1.16 17.34 -1.59
C GLU A 45 1.81 17.01 -0.24
N PRO A 46 1.31 16.05 0.54
CA PRO A 46 1.92 15.63 1.80
C PRO A 46 3.38 15.22 1.60
N SER A 47 4.20 15.42 2.61
CA SER A 47 5.64 15.11 2.50
C SER A 47 5.91 13.61 2.38
N TYR A 48 5.06 12.76 2.98
CA TYR A 48 5.18 11.31 2.95
C TYR A 48 4.06 10.66 2.12
N HIS A 49 2.76 10.89 2.45
CA HIS A 49 1.62 10.29 1.75
C HIS A 49 1.37 11.02 0.42
N ASN A 50 2.26 10.82 -0.53
CA ASN A 50 2.30 11.48 -1.84
C ASN A 50 2.43 10.45 -2.97
N ARG A 51 2.52 10.93 -4.21
CA ARG A 51 2.65 10.06 -5.40
C ARG A 51 3.89 9.16 -5.38
N LEU A 52 4.98 9.54 -4.69
CA LEU A 52 6.18 8.72 -4.59
C LEU A 52 5.93 7.54 -3.64
N HIS A 53 5.25 7.78 -2.52
CA HIS A 53 4.80 6.72 -1.62
C HIS A 53 3.92 5.70 -2.34
N ILE A 54 2.93 6.15 -3.12
CA ILE A 54 2.10 5.25 -3.94
C ILE A 54 2.94 4.44 -4.93
N SER A 55 3.96 5.06 -5.53
CA SER A 55 4.88 4.37 -6.44
C SER A 55 5.74 3.32 -5.72
N ASP A 56 6.20 3.63 -4.50
CA ASP A 56 6.96 2.71 -3.66
C ASP A 56 6.08 1.53 -3.22
N ALA A 57 4.86 1.78 -2.79
CA ALA A 57 3.89 0.74 -2.42
C ALA A 57 3.53 -0.18 -3.62
N LEU A 58 3.30 0.38 -4.82
CA LEU A 58 3.09 -0.39 -6.04
C LEU A 58 4.31 -1.24 -6.39
N THR A 59 5.51 -0.71 -6.27
CA THR A 59 6.75 -1.45 -6.50
C THR A 59 6.88 -2.59 -5.49
N GLY A 60 6.64 -2.32 -4.21
CA GLY A 60 6.63 -3.31 -3.15
C GLY A 60 5.63 -4.43 -3.41
N LEU A 61 4.38 -4.09 -3.75
CA LEU A 61 3.35 -5.06 -4.12
C LEU A 61 3.80 -5.94 -5.29
N THR A 62 4.37 -5.34 -6.34
CA THR A 62 4.83 -6.07 -7.53
C THR A 62 5.90 -7.08 -7.17
N VAL A 63 6.86 -6.72 -6.33
CA VAL A 63 7.91 -7.63 -5.86
C VAL A 63 7.32 -8.79 -5.06
N LEU A 64 6.42 -8.51 -4.11
CA LEU A 64 5.76 -9.55 -3.30
C LEU A 64 4.97 -10.52 -4.20
N LEU A 65 4.18 -10.00 -5.13
CA LEU A 65 3.38 -10.82 -6.05
C LEU A 65 4.22 -11.63 -7.04
N ALA A 66 5.34 -11.07 -7.54
CA ALA A 66 6.25 -11.80 -8.42
C ALA A 66 6.85 -13.02 -7.70
N ILE A 67 7.24 -12.87 -6.43
CA ILE A 67 7.75 -13.97 -5.60
C ILE A 67 6.65 -15.00 -5.33
N GLU A 68 5.44 -14.58 -5.02
CA GLU A 68 4.30 -15.51 -4.84
C GLU A 68 4.00 -16.29 -6.13
N ARG A 69 4.12 -15.66 -7.30
CA ARG A 69 3.99 -16.34 -8.60
C ARG A 69 5.06 -17.41 -8.81
N GLU A 70 6.33 -17.08 -8.54
CA GLU A 70 7.42 -18.05 -8.64
C GLU A 70 7.23 -19.23 -7.66
N ARG A 71 6.74 -18.96 -6.46
CA ARG A 71 6.53 -19.96 -5.42
C ARG A 71 5.33 -20.87 -5.68
N SER A 72 4.20 -20.33 -6.11
CA SER A 72 2.94 -21.05 -6.27
C SER A 72 2.66 -21.51 -7.70
N GLY A 73 3.33 -20.93 -8.69
CA GLY A 73 3.11 -21.20 -10.11
C GLY A 73 1.81 -20.63 -10.69
N VAL A 74 0.97 -20.03 -9.85
CA VAL A 74 -0.34 -19.48 -10.27
C VAL A 74 -0.56 -18.14 -9.61
N LEU A 75 -0.91 -17.12 -10.40
CA LEU A 75 -1.50 -15.89 -9.93
C LEU A 75 -2.90 -15.74 -10.52
N ASP A 76 -3.84 -15.35 -9.69
CA ASP A 76 -5.18 -14.97 -10.13
C ASP A 76 -5.16 -13.51 -10.63
N ALA A 77 -5.31 -13.32 -11.93
CA ALA A 77 -5.24 -12.01 -12.58
C ALA A 77 -6.30 -11.02 -12.03
N TYR A 78 -7.46 -11.53 -11.61
CA TYR A 78 -8.49 -10.70 -11.00
C TYR A 78 -8.05 -10.18 -9.63
N TRP A 79 -7.53 -11.04 -8.75
CA TRP A 79 -7.00 -10.59 -7.46
C TRP A 79 -5.82 -9.64 -7.61
N MET A 80 -4.92 -9.89 -8.58
CA MET A 80 -3.84 -8.97 -8.88
C MET A 80 -4.35 -7.60 -9.32
N SER A 81 -5.38 -7.55 -10.17
CA SER A 81 -5.95 -6.28 -10.62
C SER A 81 -6.64 -5.52 -9.48
N LEU A 82 -7.30 -6.22 -8.54
CA LEU A 82 -7.86 -5.63 -7.32
C LEU A 82 -6.76 -5.04 -6.42
N LEU A 83 -5.66 -5.76 -6.21
CA LEU A 83 -4.54 -5.31 -5.40
C LEU A 83 -3.84 -4.10 -6.02
N ILE A 84 -3.55 -4.14 -7.33
CA ILE A 84 -2.96 -3.00 -8.06
C ILE A 84 -3.87 -1.78 -7.97
N PHE A 85 -5.19 -1.95 -8.21
CA PHE A 85 -6.16 -0.87 -8.04
C PHE A 85 -6.11 -0.29 -6.63
N THR A 86 -6.20 -1.17 -5.62
CA THR A 86 -6.28 -0.73 -4.22
C THR A 86 -5.03 0.04 -3.81
N VAL A 87 -3.82 -0.47 -4.12
CA VAL A 87 -2.58 0.23 -3.79
C VAL A 87 -2.42 1.54 -4.58
N THR A 88 -2.93 1.61 -5.81
CA THR A 88 -2.96 2.89 -6.56
C THR A 88 -3.83 3.93 -5.88
N ALA A 89 -4.90 3.50 -5.21
CA ALA A 89 -5.98 4.35 -4.72
C ALA A 89 -5.99 4.57 -3.21
N HIS A 90 -5.26 3.77 -2.39
CA HIS A 90 -5.43 3.73 -0.93
C HIS A 90 -5.22 5.10 -0.26
N ASP A 91 -4.29 5.89 -0.77
CA ASP A 91 -3.97 7.24 -0.31
C ASP A 91 -4.42 8.35 -1.27
N TYR A 92 -5.41 8.06 -2.13
CA TYR A 92 -5.92 9.06 -3.06
C TYR A 92 -6.55 10.24 -2.31
N LEU A 93 -6.00 11.43 -2.53
CA LEU A 93 -6.34 12.69 -1.82
C LEU A 93 -6.06 12.64 -0.30
N HIS A 94 -5.06 11.87 0.13
CA HIS A 94 -4.63 11.83 1.52
C HIS A 94 -4.31 13.24 2.04
N PRO A 95 -4.92 13.70 3.17
CA PRO A 95 -4.76 15.08 3.66
C PRO A 95 -3.45 15.32 4.42
N GLY A 96 -2.61 14.31 4.57
CA GLY A 96 -1.49 14.29 5.51
C GLY A 96 -1.93 14.02 6.96
N GLY A 97 -1.02 13.48 7.76
CA GLY A 97 -1.26 13.18 9.18
C GLY A 97 -1.80 11.78 9.43
N SER A 98 -2.45 11.58 10.57
CA SER A 98 -2.98 10.28 11.01
C SER A 98 -4.46 10.37 11.38
N ASN A 99 -5.14 9.22 11.43
CA ASN A 99 -6.50 9.09 11.89
C ASN A 99 -6.66 9.59 13.34
N THR A 100 -7.74 10.31 13.63
CA THR A 100 -8.16 10.67 14.99
C THR A 100 -9.29 9.76 15.48
N ILE A 101 -10.03 9.19 14.56
CA ILE A 101 -11.02 8.13 14.75
C ILE A 101 -10.83 7.08 13.67
N GLU A 102 -11.31 5.86 13.92
CA GLU A 102 -11.20 4.74 12.97
C GLU A 102 -11.67 5.11 11.56
N PHE A 103 -10.86 4.78 10.55
CA PHE A 103 -11.15 4.97 9.12
C PHE A 103 -11.40 6.42 8.69
N GLU A 104 -10.95 7.44 9.43
CA GLU A 104 -11.22 8.84 9.07
C GLU A 104 -10.67 9.19 7.69
N ILE A 105 -9.40 8.83 7.44
CA ILE A 105 -8.71 9.15 6.19
C ILE A 105 -9.19 8.21 5.07
N GLU A 106 -9.29 6.93 5.35
CA GLU A 106 -9.76 5.91 4.40
C GLU A 106 -11.20 6.20 3.93
N SER A 107 -12.06 6.72 4.81
CA SER A 107 -13.42 7.12 4.44
C SER A 107 -13.41 8.29 3.44
N LYS A 108 -12.53 9.28 3.60
CA LYS A 108 -12.39 10.39 2.66
C LYS A 108 -11.88 9.90 1.28
N THR A 109 -10.93 8.98 1.29
CA THR A 109 -10.46 8.31 0.07
C THR A 109 -11.62 7.58 -0.62
N LEU A 110 -12.42 6.82 0.12
CA LEU A 110 -13.56 6.08 -0.44
C LEU A 110 -14.66 6.99 -0.98
N GLU A 111 -14.95 8.12 -0.32
CA GLU A 111 -15.89 9.14 -0.83
C GLU A 111 -15.40 9.72 -2.17
N ALA A 112 -14.09 10.00 -2.30
CA ALA A 112 -13.52 10.46 -3.56
C ALA A 112 -13.58 9.39 -4.66
N LEU A 113 -13.37 8.12 -4.32
CA LEU A 113 -13.48 6.99 -5.25
C LEU A 113 -14.93 6.76 -5.69
N ASP A 114 -15.93 6.94 -4.83
CA ASP A 114 -17.34 6.81 -5.20
C ASP A 114 -17.71 7.77 -6.34
N ALA A 115 -17.18 8.99 -6.35
CA ALA A 115 -17.37 9.93 -7.44
C ALA A 115 -16.73 9.44 -8.76
N ILE A 116 -15.55 8.82 -8.69
CA ILE A 116 -14.85 8.28 -9.86
C ILE A 116 -15.61 7.06 -10.40
N TRP A 117 -16.04 6.14 -9.54
CA TRP A 117 -16.72 4.91 -9.93
C TRP A 117 -18.03 5.12 -10.67
N ASN A 118 -18.66 6.30 -10.56
CA ASN A 118 -19.83 6.65 -11.39
C ASN A 118 -19.49 6.72 -12.89
N HIS A 119 -18.22 6.81 -13.24
CA HIS A 119 -17.74 6.88 -14.62
C HIS A 119 -17.16 5.57 -15.13
N PHE A 120 -17.05 4.54 -14.27
CA PHE A 120 -16.48 3.23 -14.59
C PHE A 120 -17.43 2.10 -14.21
N PRO A 121 -17.65 1.11 -15.09
CA PRO A 121 -18.63 0.03 -14.86
C PRO A 121 -18.10 -1.06 -13.92
N ILE A 122 -17.39 -0.67 -12.83
CA ILE A 122 -16.86 -1.61 -11.83
C ILE A 122 -18.04 -2.26 -11.10
N ASN A 123 -18.05 -3.59 -11.05
CA ASN A 123 -19.11 -4.32 -10.39
C ASN A 123 -19.09 -4.15 -8.86
N GLU A 124 -20.24 -4.33 -8.21
CA GLU A 124 -20.40 -4.07 -6.77
C GLU A 124 -19.55 -5.00 -5.88
N GLN A 125 -19.25 -6.22 -6.34
CA GLN A 125 -18.38 -7.14 -5.62
C GLN A 125 -16.95 -6.60 -5.56
N SER A 126 -16.40 -6.14 -6.68
CA SER A 126 -15.07 -5.50 -6.75
C SER A 126 -15.02 -4.25 -5.87
N LYS A 127 -16.05 -3.40 -5.94
CA LYS A 127 -16.15 -2.21 -5.07
C LYS A 127 -16.17 -2.59 -3.59
N ALA A 128 -16.91 -3.64 -3.21
CA ALA A 128 -16.95 -4.12 -1.83
C ALA A 128 -15.58 -4.61 -1.35
N TYR A 129 -14.86 -5.36 -2.18
CA TYR A 129 -13.49 -5.79 -1.87
C TYR A 129 -12.55 -4.60 -1.71
N ILE A 130 -12.55 -3.64 -2.64
CA ILE A 130 -11.70 -2.45 -2.59
C ILE A 130 -12.01 -1.62 -1.33
N ARG A 131 -13.29 -1.42 -1.00
CA ARG A 131 -13.68 -0.71 0.25
C ARG A 131 -13.15 -1.42 1.49
N HIS A 132 -13.22 -2.73 1.54
CA HIS A 132 -12.64 -3.50 2.64
C HIS A 132 -11.13 -3.30 2.70
N LEU A 133 -10.44 -3.51 1.58
CA LEU A 133 -8.98 -3.44 1.50
C LEU A 133 -8.45 -2.04 1.90
N ILE A 134 -9.07 -0.96 1.39
CA ILE A 134 -8.68 0.42 1.76
C ILE A 134 -8.91 0.68 3.25
N ARG A 135 -10.07 0.31 3.82
CA ARG A 135 -10.31 0.49 5.26
C ARG A 135 -9.27 -0.22 6.12
N HIS A 136 -8.83 -1.38 5.69
CA HIS A 136 -7.86 -2.19 6.43
C HIS A 136 -6.39 -1.77 6.22
N THR A 137 -6.13 -0.62 5.54
CA THR A 137 -4.83 0.06 5.60
C THR A 137 -4.69 0.94 6.85
N ASP A 138 -5.79 1.27 7.54
CA ASP A 138 -5.71 1.97 8.84
C ASP A 138 -4.79 1.18 9.80
N PRO A 139 -3.71 1.80 10.31
CA PRO A 139 -2.69 1.12 11.11
C PRO A 139 -3.22 0.37 12.34
N ILE A 140 -4.38 0.78 12.89
CA ILE A 140 -4.97 0.11 14.06
C ILE A 140 -5.44 -1.31 13.77
N PHE A 141 -5.70 -1.66 12.48
CA PHE A 141 -6.16 -2.99 12.07
C PHE A 141 -5.03 -3.92 11.60
N VAL A 142 -3.81 -3.42 11.39
CA VAL A 142 -2.70 -4.20 10.82
C VAL A 142 -2.44 -5.48 11.63
N GLN A 143 -2.34 -5.38 12.96
CA GLN A 143 -2.14 -6.56 13.81
C GLN A 143 -3.27 -7.60 13.64
N GLN A 144 -4.51 -7.14 13.64
CA GLN A 144 -5.68 -8.02 13.45
C GLN A 144 -5.66 -8.67 12.06
N ASN A 145 -5.29 -7.94 11.01
CA ASN A 145 -5.20 -8.47 9.65
C ASN A 145 -4.20 -9.63 9.58
N HIS A 146 -3.02 -9.46 10.17
CA HIS A 146 -1.99 -10.50 10.23
C HIS A 146 -2.39 -11.68 11.11
N ASP A 147 -3.13 -11.45 12.19
CA ASP A 147 -3.64 -12.53 13.05
C ASP A 147 -4.68 -13.40 12.33
N LEU A 148 -5.48 -12.82 11.42
CA LEU A 148 -6.48 -13.57 10.63
C LEU A 148 -5.87 -14.62 9.71
N ILE A 149 -4.64 -14.42 9.22
CA ILE A 149 -3.96 -15.40 8.33
C ILE A 149 -3.01 -16.32 9.07
N LYS A 150 -2.87 -16.15 10.37
CA LYS A 150 -1.97 -16.95 11.19
C LYS A 150 -2.30 -18.43 11.07
N ASN A 151 -1.30 -19.25 10.75
CA ASN A 151 -1.43 -20.69 10.51
C ASN A 151 -2.27 -21.07 9.28
N GLN A 152 -2.58 -20.14 8.38
CA GLN A 152 -3.21 -20.42 7.10
C GLN A 152 -2.15 -20.55 5.99
N ASN A 153 -2.43 -21.44 5.03
CA ASN A 153 -1.65 -21.45 3.80
C ASN A 153 -2.02 -20.23 2.95
N PHE A 154 -1.03 -19.70 2.23
CA PHE A 154 -1.26 -18.62 1.31
C PHE A 154 -2.22 -19.03 0.19
N GLU A 155 -3.25 -18.23 -0.02
CA GLU A 155 -4.18 -18.29 -1.14
C GLU A 155 -4.69 -16.89 -1.50
N PHE A 156 -5.08 -16.68 -2.75
CA PHE A 156 -5.68 -15.40 -3.14
C PHE A 156 -7.12 -15.29 -2.61
N ASN A 157 -7.25 -14.65 -1.48
CA ASN A 157 -8.51 -14.28 -0.84
C ASN A 157 -8.39 -12.91 -0.18
N LEU A 158 -9.48 -12.43 0.40
CA LEU A 158 -9.54 -11.09 0.96
C LEU A 158 -8.54 -10.88 2.12
N ASN A 159 -8.37 -11.88 3.01
CA ASN A 159 -7.47 -11.75 4.15
C ASN A 159 -6.00 -11.66 3.72
N TRP A 160 -5.55 -12.54 2.83
CA TRP A 160 -4.19 -12.49 2.29
C TRP A 160 -3.95 -11.23 1.45
N SER A 161 -4.95 -10.77 0.70
CA SER A 161 -4.89 -9.52 -0.05
C SER A 161 -4.70 -8.32 0.87
N THR A 162 -5.40 -8.30 2.01
CA THR A 162 -5.23 -7.27 3.04
C THR A 162 -3.79 -7.25 3.58
N VAL A 163 -3.24 -8.41 3.92
CA VAL A 163 -1.85 -8.54 4.40
C VAL A 163 -0.84 -8.07 3.36
N LEU A 164 -0.99 -8.46 2.09
CA LEU A 164 -0.09 -8.02 1.02
C LEU A 164 -0.10 -6.50 0.82
N ILE A 165 -1.27 -5.86 0.98
CA ILE A 165 -1.37 -4.39 0.91
C ILE A 165 -0.66 -3.77 2.11
N ASN A 166 -0.92 -4.22 3.34
CA ASN A 166 -0.26 -3.70 4.54
C ASN A 166 1.27 -3.84 4.44
N GLU A 167 1.78 -4.97 3.96
CA GLU A 167 3.21 -5.18 3.77
C GLU A 167 3.80 -4.28 2.67
N SER A 168 3.11 -4.14 1.53
CA SER A 168 3.59 -3.33 0.41
C SER A 168 3.64 -1.84 0.74
N ASP A 169 2.70 -1.36 1.55
CA ASP A 169 2.60 0.02 2.00
C ASP A 169 3.83 0.46 2.82
N VAL A 170 4.32 -0.40 3.70
CA VAL A 170 5.45 -0.09 4.58
C VAL A 170 6.80 -0.62 4.09
N LEU A 171 6.84 -1.43 3.03
CA LEU A 171 8.05 -2.14 2.59
C LEU A 171 9.22 -1.21 2.31
N ALA A 172 9.00 -0.13 1.56
CA ALA A 172 10.04 0.86 1.25
C ALA A 172 10.58 1.52 2.53
N SER A 173 9.68 1.85 3.46
CA SER A 173 10.01 2.41 4.76
C SER A 173 10.78 1.45 5.66
N CYS A 174 10.74 0.15 5.40
CA CYS A 174 11.51 -0.87 6.12
C CYS A 174 12.90 -1.12 5.52
N THR A 175 13.25 -0.49 4.39
CA THR A 175 14.58 -0.65 3.80
C THR A 175 15.60 0.24 4.51
N LYS A 176 16.79 -0.30 4.75
CA LYS A 176 17.91 0.46 5.35
C LYS A 176 18.32 1.67 4.50
N LYS A 177 18.17 1.56 3.16
CA LYS A 177 18.61 2.61 2.22
C LYS A 177 17.72 3.83 2.25
N PHE A 178 16.40 3.66 2.29
CA PHE A 178 15.41 4.73 2.14
C PHE A 178 14.64 5.02 3.43
N GLY A 179 14.55 4.06 4.32
CA GLY A 179 13.64 4.11 5.45
C GLY A 179 13.92 5.27 6.41
N PHE A 180 15.17 5.71 6.57
CA PHE A 180 15.48 6.87 7.41
C PHE A 180 14.97 8.16 6.78
N GLU A 181 15.17 8.33 5.47
CA GLU A 181 14.65 9.48 4.71
C GLU A 181 13.11 9.52 4.74
N LEU A 182 12.47 8.39 4.51
CA LEU A 182 11.00 8.27 4.58
C LEU A 182 10.47 8.55 5.99
N SER A 183 11.19 8.17 7.04
CA SER A 183 10.84 8.54 8.42
C SER A 183 10.91 10.06 8.63
N HIS A 184 11.89 10.75 8.04
CA HIS A 184 11.96 12.21 8.08
C HIS A 184 10.83 12.88 7.32
N GLN A 185 10.44 12.36 6.13
CA GLN A 185 9.31 12.86 5.37
C GLN A 185 8.00 12.72 6.15
N LEU A 186 7.78 11.58 6.80
CA LEU A 186 6.63 11.37 7.67
C LEU A 186 6.64 12.32 8.88
N ALA A 187 7.79 12.53 9.50
CA ALA A 187 7.94 13.48 10.60
C ALA A 187 7.61 14.91 10.18
N GLU A 188 8.09 15.36 9.00
CA GLU A 188 7.76 16.68 8.45
C GLU A 188 6.29 16.84 8.16
N GLU A 189 5.62 15.80 7.66
CA GLU A 189 4.18 15.80 7.44
C GLU A 189 3.41 15.99 8.74
N TRP A 190 3.79 15.26 9.79
CA TRP A 190 3.13 15.34 11.09
C TRP A 190 3.44 16.62 11.86
N ARG A 191 4.56 17.30 11.57
CA ARG A 191 4.96 18.56 12.20
C ARG A 191 3.87 19.64 12.14
N ILE A 192 3.08 19.65 11.08
CA ILE A 192 1.99 20.62 10.89
C ILE A 192 0.89 20.43 11.93
N LYS A 193 0.64 19.19 12.35
CA LYS A 193 -0.41 18.84 13.33
C LYS A 193 0.11 18.75 14.74
N ASP A 194 1.29 18.17 14.93
CA ASP A 194 1.90 17.96 16.26
C ASP A 194 3.44 17.97 16.17
N ILE A 195 4.04 19.05 16.65
CA ILE A 195 5.50 19.21 16.66
C ILE A 195 6.19 18.18 17.58
N SER A 196 5.49 17.63 18.57
CA SER A 196 6.05 16.62 19.46
C SER A 196 6.22 15.28 18.74
N LEU A 197 5.29 14.90 17.85
CA LEU A 197 5.40 13.72 17.01
C LEU A 197 6.57 13.84 16.02
N HIS A 198 6.76 15.02 15.40
CA HIS A 198 7.93 15.28 14.56
C HIS A 198 9.23 14.95 15.29
N SER A 199 9.41 15.50 16.48
CA SER A 199 10.65 15.31 17.26
C SER A 199 10.88 13.85 17.70
N GLN A 200 9.82 13.05 17.82
CA GLN A 200 9.93 11.63 18.15
C GLN A 200 10.25 10.78 16.92
N VAL A 201 9.54 10.98 15.80
CA VAL A 201 9.64 10.15 14.60
C VAL A 201 10.96 10.37 13.84
N ALA A 202 11.43 11.63 13.76
CA ALA A 202 12.67 12.00 13.05
C ALA A 202 13.97 11.53 13.75
N THR A 203 13.90 10.69 14.78
CA THR A 203 15.04 10.22 15.56
C THR A 203 15.38 8.76 15.29
N GLN A 204 16.61 8.35 15.63
CA GLN A 204 17.00 6.93 15.62
C GLN A 204 16.09 6.09 16.53
N GLN A 205 15.67 6.63 17.67
CA GLN A 205 14.74 5.97 18.57
C GLN A 205 13.34 5.82 17.93
N GLY A 206 12.83 6.86 17.25
CA GLY A 206 11.58 6.78 16.50
C GLY A 206 11.65 5.74 15.39
N ARG A 207 12.73 5.74 14.63
CA ARG A 207 13.01 4.71 13.63
C ARG A 207 12.97 3.30 14.20
N LYS A 208 13.62 3.10 15.35
CA LYS A 208 13.65 1.81 16.06
C LYS A 208 12.26 1.39 16.54
N ILE A 209 11.44 2.33 17.03
CA ILE A 209 10.05 2.07 17.44
C ILE A 209 9.23 1.64 16.22
N PHE A 210 9.32 2.36 15.10
CA PHE A 210 8.64 2.00 13.86
C PHE A 210 9.04 0.60 13.40
N LEU A 211 10.33 0.29 13.27
CA LEU A 211 10.81 -1.02 12.83
C LEU A 211 10.36 -2.17 13.73
N LYS A 212 10.08 -1.91 15.01
CA LYS A 212 9.54 -2.91 15.95
C LYS A 212 8.02 -3.08 15.83
N SER A 213 7.32 -2.12 15.26
CA SER A 213 5.86 -2.15 15.12
C SER A 213 5.37 -2.75 13.82
N VAL A 214 6.21 -2.81 12.78
CA VAL A 214 5.84 -3.38 11.49
C VAL A 214 5.78 -4.91 11.54
N ILE A 215 4.88 -5.48 10.76
CA ILE A 215 4.64 -6.93 10.71
C ILE A 215 4.72 -7.39 9.26
N PHE A 216 5.45 -8.48 9.03
CA PHE A 216 5.55 -9.16 7.75
C PHE A 216 5.22 -10.64 7.94
N SER A 217 4.22 -11.15 7.24
CA SER A 217 3.68 -12.52 7.41
C SER A 217 3.52 -13.28 6.10
N SER A 218 3.64 -12.60 4.94
CA SER A 218 3.52 -13.27 3.65
C SER A 218 4.71 -14.19 3.39
N PRO A 219 4.53 -15.30 2.68
CA PRO A 219 5.65 -16.14 2.27
C PRO A 219 6.68 -15.36 1.45
N ALA A 220 6.23 -14.39 0.64
CA ALA A 220 7.13 -13.52 -0.15
C ALA A 220 8.04 -12.69 0.74
N SER A 221 7.51 -12.05 1.79
CA SER A 221 8.32 -11.26 2.72
C SER A 221 9.34 -12.11 3.48
N HIS A 222 8.98 -13.34 3.84
CA HIS A 222 9.91 -14.30 4.45
C HIS A 222 11.03 -14.74 3.48
N ILE A 223 10.72 -14.97 2.19
CA ILE A 223 11.72 -15.27 1.17
C ILE A 223 12.68 -14.10 0.97
N LEU A 224 12.18 -12.86 1.00
CA LEU A 224 12.98 -11.63 0.95
C LEU A 224 13.77 -11.37 2.24
N LYS A 225 13.54 -12.14 3.31
CA LYS A 225 14.18 -11.98 4.61
C LYS A 225 13.99 -10.57 5.20
N ILE A 226 12.81 -10.01 5.03
CA ILE A 226 12.51 -8.64 5.49
C ILE A 226 12.71 -8.53 7.01
N ASP A 227 12.19 -9.48 7.77
CA ASP A 227 12.36 -9.51 9.24
C ASP A 227 13.84 -9.54 9.66
N GLN A 228 14.67 -10.31 8.95
CA GLN A 228 16.11 -10.36 9.22
C GLN A 228 16.75 -8.98 8.98
N SER A 229 16.43 -8.34 7.85
CA SER A 229 16.93 -7.00 7.51
C SER A 229 16.52 -5.96 8.55
N ILE A 230 15.26 -6.00 9.02
CA ILE A 230 14.74 -5.14 10.09
C ILE A 230 15.52 -5.36 11.39
N GLN A 231 15.74 -6.60 11.80
CA GLN A 231 16.50 -6.90 13.04
C GLN A 231 17.94 -6.42 12.96
N GLU A 232 18.61 -6.60 11.83
CA GLU A 232 19.97 -6.11 11.59
C GLU A 232 20.04 -4.57 11.69
N GLU A 233 19.04 -3.85 11.14
CA GLU A 233 18.96 -2.40 11.28
C GLU A 233 18.71 -1.98 12.73
N ILE A 234 17.75 -2.59 13.43
CA ILE A 234 17.47 -2.31 14.84
C ILE A 234 18.74 -2.46 15.69
N LEU A 235 19.55 -3.48 15.46
CA LEU A 235 20.80 -3.70 16.16
C LEU A 235 21.85 -2.61 15.83
N SER A 236 21.84 -2.08 14.61
CA SER A 236 22.76 -1.02 14.17
C SER A 236 22.43 0.37 14.71
N LEU A 237 21.19 0.57 15.19
CA LEU A 237 20.69 1.83 15.75
C LEU A 237 20.94 1.96 17.29
N ASN A 238 21.79 1.14 17.86
CA ASN A 238 22.14 1.17 19.29
C ASN A 238 23.35 2.06 19.56
#